data_a3cb62992019cf2ea169da1e365240d2
#
_entry.id   a3cb62992019cf2ea169da1e365240d2
#
_cell.length_a   1.000
_cell.length_b   1.000
_cell.length_c   1.000
_cell.angle_alpha   90.00
_cell.angle_beta   90.00
_cell.angle_gamma   90.00
#
_symmetry.space_group_name_H-M   'P 1'
#
loop_
_entity.id
_entity.type
_entity.pdbx_description
1 polymer ?
#
loop_
_entity_poly.entity_id
_entity_poly.type
_entity_poly.pdbx_seq_one_letter_code
_entity_poly.pdbx_strand_id
1 'polypeptide(L)'
;MNYIQLNNGIMMPQLGLGTFLIPNYELTRAIGCAYQLGYRMFDTAWKYNNEKAISLALKENGIKREDVFITTKVSAAALTRGQYHYGKKSILNIPNGKSIKKVIQESFDNLGTDYIDLFLIHYPYP
;
A
#
# COMPACT_ATOMS: atom_id res chain seq x y z
N MET A 1 -5.54 -9.44 18.55
CA MET A 1 -5.01 -8.17 17.99
C MET A 1 -5.80 -7.00 18.58
N ASN A 2 -5.16 -5.89 18.91
CA ASN A 2 -5.83 -4.67 19.39
C ASN A 2 -6.18 -3.77 18.20
N TYR A 3 -7.28 -3.02 18.33
CA TYR A 3 -7.78 -2.10 17.31
C TYR A 3 -7.94 -0.70 17.88
N ILE A 4 -7.83 0.30 17.02
CA ILE A 4 -8.15 1.71 17.30
C ILE A 4 -9.33 2.10 16.42
N GLN A 5 -10.33 2.75 17.01
CA GLN A 5 -11.41 3.34 16.24
C GLN A 5 -10.96 4.66 15.62
N LEU A 6 -11.08 4.77 14.31
CA LEU A 6 -10.83 6.01 13.57
C LEU A 6 -12.01 6.96 13.72
N ASN A 7 -11.82 8.23 13.33
CA ASN A 7 -12.84 9.30 13.42
C ASN A 7 -14.11 9.02 12.61
N ASN A 8 -14.06 8.13 11.65
CA ASN A 8 -15.20 7.68 10.83
C ASN A 8 -15.83 6.37 11.33
N GLY A 9 -15.41 5.88 12.50
CA GLY A 9 -15.94 4.65 13.11
C GLY A 9 -15.28 3.36 12.65
N ILE A 10 -14.39 3.38 11.66
CA ILE A 10 -13.69 2.19 11.18
C ILE A 10 -12.65 1.73 12.20
N MET A 11 -12.57 0.42 12.42
CA MET A 11 -11.62 -0.20 13.33
C MET A 11 -10.32 -0.53 12.61
N MET A 12 -9.23 0.15 12.96
CA MET A 12 -7.89 -0.08 12.41
C MET A 12 -7.07 -0.95 13.36
N PRO A 13 -6.42 -2.04 12.86
CA PRO A 13 -5.47 -2.79 13.67
C PRO A 13 -4.32 -1.91 14.14
N GLN A 14 -3.89 -2.07 15.40
CA GLN A 14 -2.77 -1.29 15.95
C GLN A 14 -1.40 -1.74 15.43
N LEU A 15 -1.32 -2.97 14.92
CA LEU A 15 -0.10 -3.57 14.42
C LEU A 15 -0.32 -4.05 12.99
N GLY A 16 0.57 -3.66 12.10
CA GLY A 16 0.56 -4.05 10.68
C GLY A 16 1.92 -4.52 10.19
N LEU A 17 1.91 -5.26 9.09
CA LEU A 17 3.11 -5.62 8.35
C LEU A 17 3.39 -4.57 7.27
N GLY A 18 4.54 -3.88 7.35
CA GLY A 18 5.05 -3.05 6.27
C GLY A 18 5.66 -3.90 5.16
N THR A 19 5.35 -3.57 3.91
CA THR A 19 5.79 -4.36 2.74
C THR A 19 6.90 -3.69 1.94
N PHE A 20 7.46 -2.59 2.42
CA PHE A 20 8.56 -1.90 1.76
C PHE A 20 9.79 -2.81 1.65
N LEU A 21 10.39 -2.87 0.45
CA LEU A 21 11.55 -3.70 0.12
C LEU A 21 11.38 -5.22 0.28
N ILE A 22 10.17 -5.72 0.57
CA ILE A 22 9.92 -7.16 0.43
C ILE A 22 9.85 -7.47 -1.06
N PRO A 23 10.70 -8.39 -1.56
CA PRO A 23 10.63 -8.81 -2.96
C PRO A 23 9.26 -9.40 -3.30
N ASN A 24 8.73 -9.11 -4.49
CA ASN A 24 7.39 -9.55 -4.88
C ASN A 24 7.18 -11.07 -4.75
N TYR A 25 8.21 -11.87 -5.03
CA TYR A 25 8.15 -13.34 -4.91
C TYR A 25 8.10 -13.84 -3.45
N GLU A 26 8.49 -13.00 -2.49
CA GLU A 26 8.42 -13.33 -1.05
C GLU A 26 7.09 -12.92 -0.41
N LEU A 27 6.31 -12.04 -1.06
CA LEU A 27 5.11 -11.45 -0.45
C LEU A 27 4.05 -12.49 -0.13
N THR A 28 3.85 -13.51 -0.97
CA THR A 28 2.89 -14.58 -0.71
C THR A 28 3.20 -15.27 0.61
N ARG A 29 4.47 -15.63 0.83
CA ARG A 29 4.91 -16.26 2.07
C ARG A 29 4.83 -15.31 3.25
N ALA A 30 5.30 -14.08 3.11
CA ALA A 30 5.32 -13.09 4.18
C ALA A 30 3.90 -12.74 4.68
N ILE A 31 2.98 -12.49 3.76
CA ILE A 31 1.58 -12.18 4.07
C ILE A 31 0.88 -13.39 4.69
N GLY A 32 1.07 -14.60 4.14
CA GLY A 32 0.50 -15.82 4.69
C GLY A 32 0.96 -16.07 6.13
N CYS A 33 2.26 -15.99 6.39
CA CYS A 33 2.81 -16.13 7.75
C CYS A 33 2.28 -15.06 8.69
N ALA A 34 2.27 -13.79 8.27
CA ALA A 34 1.75 -12.69 9.09
C ALA A 34 0.26 -12.89 9.42
N TYR A 35 -0.55 -13.30 8.44
CA TYR A 35 -1.97 -13.57 8.66
C TYR A 35 -2.20 -14.72 9.66
N GLN A 36 -1.42 -15.81 9.55
CA GLN A 36 -1.47 -16.93 10.50
C GLN A 36 -1.07 -16.52 11.92
N LEU A 37 -0.14 -15.57 12.06
CA LEU A 37 0.26 -14.98 13.35
C LEU A 37 -0.73 -13.93 13.87
N GLY A 38 -1.84 -13.72 13.17
CA GLY A 38 -2.91 -12.83 13.62
C GLY A 38 -2.81 -11.38 13.08
N TYR A 39 -1.86 -11.06 12.22
CA TYR A 39 -1.83 -9.75 11.55
C TYR A 39 -3.05 -9.61 10.64
N ARG A 40 -3.64 -8.42 10.66
CA ARG A 40 -4.80 -8.07 9.82
C ARG A 40 -4.60 -6.76 9.07
N MET A 41 -3.44 -6.14 9.18
CA MET A 41 -3.11 -4.89 8.49
C MET A 41 -1.84 -5.08 7.66
N PHE A 42 -1.89 -4.65 6.40
CA PHE A 42 -0.77 -4.65 5.46
C PHE A 42 -0.57 -3.24 4.93
N ASP A 43 0.62 -2.70 5.16
CA ASP A 43 1.00 -1.35 4.74
C ASP A 43 1.86 -1.40 3.48
N THR A 44 1.36 -0.79 2.42
CA THR A 44 2.05 -0.66 1.15
C THR A 44 2.04 0.79 0.66
N ALA A 45 2.52 1.01 -0.55
CA ALA A 45 2.42 2.28 -1.27
C ALA A 45 2.49 2.03 -2.78
N TRP A 46 1.81 2.86 -3.55
CA TRP A 46 1.92 2.85 -5.02
C TRP A 46 3.38 2.83 -5.49
N LYS A 47 4.24 3.60 -4.82
CA LYS A 47 5.67 3.71 -5.13
C LYS A 47 6.47 2.43 -4.90
N TYR A 48 5.98 1.49 -4.08
CA TYR A 48 6.69 0.23 -3.80
C TYR A 48 6.58 -0.75 -4.96
N ASN A 49 5.64 -0.51 -5.90
CA ASN A 49 5.41 -1.36 -7.07
C ASN A 49 5.13 -2.84 -6.69
N ASN A 50 4.47 -3.04 -5.57
CA ASN A 50 4.16 -4.36 -5.02
C ASN A 50 2.67 -4.58 -4.69
N GLU A 51 1.80 -3.59 -4.96
CA GLU A 51 0.37 -3.68 -4.68
C GLU A 51 -0.29 -4.88 -5.37
N LYS A 52 0.06 -5.13 -6.64
CA LYS A 52 -0.43 -6.30 -7.39
C LYS A 52 0.03 -7.62 -6.78
N ALA A 53 1.26 -7.67 -6.27
CA ALA A 53 1.78 -8.86 -5.60
C ALA A 53 1.09 -9.10 -4.25
N ILE A 54 0.68 -8.04 -3.53
CA ILE A 54 -0.14 -8.16 -2.32
C ILE A 54 -1.52 -8.74 -2.65
N SER A 55 -2.18 -8.23 -3.68
CA SER A 55 -3.48 -8.77 -4.14
C SER A 55 -3.37 -10.27 -4.45
N LEU A 56 -2.34 -10.65 -5.18
CA LEU A 56 -2.07 -12.05 -5.51
C LEU A 56 -1.80 -12.88 -4.24
N ALA A 57 -0.98 -12.36 -3.32
CA ALA A 57 -0.65 -13.02 -2.06
C ALA A 57 -1.89 -13.27 -1.18
N LEU A 58 -2.82 -12.32 -1.10
CA LEU A 58 -4.09 -12.54 -0.41
C LEU A 58 -4.87 -13.69 -1.05
N LYS A 59 -5.01 -13.67 -2.36
CA LYS A 59 -5.74 -14.70 -3.12
C LYS A 59 -5.12 -16.09 -2.95
N GLU A 60 -3.80 -16.21 -3.08
CA GLU A 60 -3.08 -17.48 -2.97
C GLU A 60 -3.16 -18.09 -1.56
N ASN A 61 -3.25 -17.24 -0.53
CA ASN A 61 -3.44 -17.68 0.86
C ASN A 61 -4.91 -17.84 1.26
N GLY A 62 -5.87 -17.65 0.34
CA GLY A 62 -7.31 -17.74 0.65
C GLY A 62 -7.80 -16.66 1.62
N ILE A 63 -7.08 -15.53 1.72
CA ILE A 63 -7.41 -14.42 2.60
C ILE A 63 -8.42 -13.52 1.87
N LYS A 64 -9.59 -13.32 2.48
CA LYS A 64 -10.59 -12.44 1.90
C LYS A 64 -10.20 -10.98 2.10
N ARG A 65 -10.56 -10.13 1.14
CA ARG A 65 -10.25 -8.69 1.19
C ARG A 65 -10.85 -8.00 2.43
N GLU A 66 -12.05 -8.40 2.82
CA GLU A 66 -12.76 -7.87 3.99
C GLU A 66 -12.15 -8.29 5.33
N ASP A 67 -11.32 -9.32 5.37
CA ASP A 67 -10.66 -9.79 6.59
C ASP A 67 -9.40 -8.98 6.94
N VAL A 68 -8.98 -8.08 6.07
CA VAL A 68 -7.73 -7.33 6.22
C VAL A 68 -7.92 -5.84 5.98
N PHE A 69 -7.07 -5.06 6.64
CA PHE A 69 -6.97 -3.61 6.52
C PHE A 69 -5.75 -3.28 5.64
N ILE A 70 -5.96 -2.63 4.51
CA ILE A 70 -4.88 -2.25 3.60
C ILE A 70 -4.66 -0.74 3.64
N THR A 71 -3.43 -0.36 3.96
CA THR A 71 -2.97 1.02 3.80
C THR A 71 -2.12 1.11 2.54
N THR A 72 -2.43 2.08 1.67
CA THR A 72 -1.53 2.46 0.59
C THR A 72 -1.36 3.98 0.53
N LYS A 73 -0.44 4.44 -0.30
CA LYS A 73 -0.01 5.84 -0.28
C LYS A 73 0.24 6.35 -1.69
N VAL A 74 -0.23 7.58 -1.96
CA VAL A 74 0.17 8.31 -3.17
C VAL A 74 1.49 9.04 -2.93
N SER A 75 2.39 8.99 -3.91
CA SER A 75 3.63 9.77 -3.83
C SER A 75 3.34 11.26 -3.97
N ALA A 76 3.93 12.09 -3.10
CA ALA A 76 3.88 13.54 -3.23
C ALA A 76 4.42 14.02 -4.60
N ALA A 77 5.36 13.29 -5.21
CA ALA A 77 5.84 13.58 -6.55
C ALA A 77 4.77 13.40 -7.64
N ALA A 78 3.71 12.64 -7.41
CA ALA A 78 2.55 12.58 -8.30
C ALA A 78 1.66 13.83 -8.17
N LEU A 79 1.81 14.59 -7.08
CA LEU A 79 1.08 15.82 -6.81
C LEU A 79 1.76 17.06 -7.40
N THR A 80 3.06 17.00 -7.66
CA THR A 80 3.85 18.14 -8.16
C THR A 80 4.10 17.98 -9.67
N ARG A 81 3.83 19.03 -10.41
CA ARG A 81 4.20 19.14 -11.84
C ARG A 81 5.70 19.36 -11.97
N GLY A 82 6.52 18.38 -11.75
CA GLY A 82 7.93 18.51 -12.07
C GLY A 82 8.88 18.18 -10.92
N GLN A 83 9.91 17.55 -11.31
CA GLN A 83 11.23 17.34 -10.70
C GLN A 83 11.29 17.21 -9.18
N TYR A 84 11.16 15.97 -8.75
CA TYR A 84 11.58 15.56 -7.44
C TYR A 84 13.00 14.98 -7.50
N HIS A 85 13.97 15.74 -7.03
CA HIS A 85 15.34 15.25 -6.84
C HIS A 85 15.52 14.80 -5.39
N TYR A 86 15.34 13.52 -5.11
CA TYR A 86 15.83 12.93 -3.89
C TYR A 86 17.26 12.44 -4.13
N GLY A 87 18.26 13.30 -3.84
CA GLY A 87 19.68 12.97 -3.98
C GLY A 87 20.15 12.67 -5.42
N LYS A 88 21.46 12.54 -5.62
CA LYS A 88 22.09 12.30 -6.94
C LYS A 88 21.82 10.93 -7.56
N LYS A 89 21.04 10.03 -6.92
CA LYS A 89 20.61 8.75 -7.46
C LYS A 89 19.19 8.44 -6.98
N SER A 90 18.20 8.86 -7.77
CA SER A 90 16.85 8.35 -7.61
C SER A 90 16.81 6.89 -8.08
N ILE A 91 16.72 5.93 -7.15
CA ILE A 91 16.52 4.50 -7.46
C ILE A 91 15.09 4.25 -7.99
N LEU A 92 14.23 5.26 -7.97
CA LEU A 92 12.82 5.15 -8.30
C LEU A 92 12.52 6.06 -9.49
N ASN A 93 12.39 5.46 -10.67
CA ASN A 93 11.81 6.10 -11.84
C ASN A 93 10.35 6.44 -11.55
N ILE A 94 10.06 7.64 -11.10
CA ILE A 94 8.70 8.16 -10.99
C ILE A 94 8.38 8.76 -12.36
N PRO A 95 7.39 8.22 -13.09
CA PRO A 95 6.97 8.83 -14.34
C PRO A 95 6.46 10.24 -14.06
N ASN A 96 7.13 11.24 -14.60
CA ASN A 96 6.71 12.64 -14.53
C ASN A 96 5.27 12.77 -15.07
N GLY A 97 4.38 13.39 -14.30
CA GLY A 97 3.13 13.94 -14.83
C GLY A 97 1.91 13.02 -14.78
N LYS A 98 1.89 11.94 -14.00
CA LYS A 98 0.62 11.23 -13.74
C LYS A 98 -0.24 12.08 -12.81
N SER A 99 -1.51 12.32 -13.18
CA SER A 99 -2.45 12.97 -12.27
C SER A 99 -2.68 12.07 -11.04
N ILE A 100 -2.94 12.68 -9.88
CA ILE A 100 -3.27 11.97 -8.65
C ILE A 100 -4.42 10.97 -8.86
N LYS A 101 -5.44 11.33 -9.64
CA LYS A 101 -6.56 10.46 -9.99
C LYS A 101 -6.10 9.17 -10.67
N LYS A 102 -5.12 9.27 -11.58
CA LYS A 102 -4.58 8.12 -12.27
C LYS A 102 -3.80 7.20 -11.33
N VAL A 103 -3.00 7.78 -10.42
CA VAL A 103 -2.26 6.98 -9.41
C VAL A 103 -3.22 6.27 -8.46
N ILE A 104 -4.27 6.95 -8.02
CA ILE A 104 -5.31 6.35 -7.19
C ILE A 104 -5.98 5.18 -7.93
N GLN A 105 -6.38 5.39 -9.18
CA GLN A 105 -7.00 4.33 -9.99
C GLN A 105 -6.06 3.14 -10.17
N GLU A 106 -4.77 3.39 -10.45
CA GLU A 106 -3.77 2.33 -10.55
C GLU A 106 -3.64 1.52 -9.25
N SER A 107 -3.74 2.15 -8.07
CA SER A 107 -3.74 1.43 -6.80
C SER A 107 -4.97 0.54 -6.63
N PHE A 108 -6.17 1.01 -7.01
CA PHE A 108 -7.37 0.18 -7.02
C PHE A 108 -7.23 -1.02 -7.97
N ASP A 109 -6.75 -0.78 -9.19
CA ASP A 109 -6.56 -1.80 -10.20
C ASP A 109 -5.52 -2.85 -9.76
N ASN A 110 -4.40 -2.40 -9.19
CA ASN A 110 -3.33 -3.25 -8.69
C ASN A 110 -3.76 -4.10 -7.50
N LEU A 111 -4.47 -3.51 -6.54
CA LEU A 111 -4.98 -4.21 -5.36
C LEU A 111 -6.20 -5.08 -5.69
N GLY A 112 -6.83 -4.87 -6.86
CA GLY A 112 -8.00 -5.64 -7.31
C GLY A 112 -9.20 -5.48 -6.37
N THR A 113 -9.43 -4.25 -5.90
CA THR A 113 -10.47 -3.93 -4.90
C THR A 113 -11.20 -2.64 -5.29
N ASP A 114 -12.42 -2.49 -4.82
CA ASP A 114 -13.24 -1.30 -4.97
C ASP A 114 -13.15 -0.33 -3.77
N TYR A 115 -12.41 -0.71 -2.73
CA TYR A 115 -12.15 0.15 -1.58
C TYR A 115 -10.72 -0.02 -1.03
N ILE A 116 -10.21 1.03 -0.40
CA ILE A 116 -8.94 1.05 0.35
C ILE A 116 -9.27 1.56 1.75
N ASP A 117 -8.82 0.82 2.78
CA ASP A 117 -9.15 1.14 4.18
C ASP A 117 -8.51 2.46 4.63
N LEU A 118 -7.26 2.69 4.22
CA LEU A 118 -6.56 3.95 4.52
C LEU A 118 -5.68 4.35 3.33
N PHE A 119 -5.94 5.54 2.79
CA PHE A 119 -5.16 6.11 1.70
C PHE A 119 -4.43 7.37 2.18
N LEU A 120 -3.10 7.35 2.12
CA LEU A 120 -2.24 8.40 2.66
C LEU A 120 -1.51 9.17 1.56
N ILE A 121 -1.14 10.42 1.87
CA ILE A 121 -0.02 11.08 1.19
C ILE A 121 1.26 10.50 1.80
N HIS A 122 2.16 9.97 0.94
CA HIS A 122 3.31 9.17 1.38
C HIS A 122 4.23 9.93 2.36
N TYR A 123 4.42 11.20 2.10
CA TYR A 123 5.04 12.16 3.01
C TYR A 123 4.65 13.58 2.59
N PRO A 124 4.48 14.49 3.54
CA PRO A 124 4.21 15.88 3.22
C PRO A 124 5.45 16.48 2.54
N TYR A 125 5.20 17.32 1.56
CA TYR A 125 6.24 18.10 0.92
C TYR A 125 5.86 19.59 0.97
N PRO A 126 6.78 20.45 1.39
CA PRO A 126 6.55 21.89 1.40
C PRO A 126 6.48 22.49 0.01
#